data_d4108e5afc79e5769e3dd590ba1e36b3
#
_entry.id   d4108e5afc79e5769e3dd590ba1e36b3
#
_cell.length_a   1.000
_cell.length_b   1.000
_cell.length_c   1.000
_cell.angle_alpha   90.00
_cell.angle_beta   90.00
_cell.angle_gamma   90.00
#
_symmetry.space_group_name_H-M   'P 1'
#
loop_
_entity.id
_entity.type
_entity.pdbx_description
1 polymer ?
#
loop_
_entity_poly.entity_id
_entity_poly.type
_entity_poly.pdbx_seq_one_letter_code
_entity_poly.pdbx_strand_id
1 'polypeptide(L)'
;MTDVVVTVPKGLWQEWIEEGDLPGDPWSNQDSYYSFGGTVPVIRPGERVYIVAHNKLRGYAPLSEVVVSLYGRAFVRQGGAVAVTIDEPIRGFRGWRYRWWHRDNEQPFPDWRVP
;
A
#
# COMPACT_ATOMS: atom_id res chain seq x y z
N MET A 1 -13.99 -9.36 3.72
CA MET A 1 -12.69 -8.99 3.12
C MET A 1 -11.99 -7.99 4.00
N THR A 2 -10.71 -8.19 4.20
CA THR A 2 -9.91 -7.38 5.13
C THR A 2 -8.74 -6.78 4.38
N ASP A 3 -8.82 -5.50 4.07
CA ASP A 3 -7.74 -4.77 3.43
C ASP A 3 -6.97 -3.98 4.48
N VAL A 4 -5.68 -3.78 4.27
CA VAL A 4 -4.83 -2.98 5.17
C VAL A 4 -4.33 -1.73 4.49
N VAL A 5 -3.97 -0.74 5.31
CA VAL A 5 -3.46 0.56 4.88
C VAL A 5 -2.14 0.80 5.58
N VAL A 6 -1.13 1.20 4.82
CA VAL A 6 0.19 1.55 5.34
C VAL A 6 0.61 2.92 4.80
N THR A 7 1.57 3.55 5.49
CA THR A 7 2.09 4.87 5.10
C THR A 7 3.53 4.75 4.67
N VAL A 8 3.85 5.35 3.51
CA VAL A 8 5.23 5.55 3.08
C VAL A 8 5.69 6.92 3.58
N PRO A 9 6.78 7.00 4.35
CA PRO A 9 7.32 8.30 4.81
C PRO A 9 7.66 9.22 3.64
N LYS A 10 7.48 10.53 3.83
CA LYS A 10 7.75 11.54 2.79
C LYS A 10 9.14 11.41 2.19
N GLY A 11 10.15 11.17 3.02
CA GLY A 11 11.53 11.04 2.54
C GLY A 11 11.81 9.78 1.71
N LEU A 12 10.90 8.82 1.70
CA LEU A 12 11.05 7.56 0.96
C LEU A 12 10.11 7.47 -0.25
N TRP A 13 9.23 8.47 -0.44
CA TRP A 13 8.24 8.43 -1.52
C TRP A 13 8.88 8.37 -2.90
N GLN A 14 9.94 9.15 -3.12
CA GLN A 14 10.62 9.16 -4.41
C GLN A 14 11.27 7.81 -4.70
N GLU A 15 11.92 7.19 -3.72
CA GLU A 15 12.47 5.84 -3.86
C GLU A 15 11.38 4.83 -4.16
N TRP A 16 10.23 4.96 -3.50
CA TRP A 16 9.09 4.09 -3.72
C TRP A 16 8.62 4.14 -5.17
N ILE A 17 8.52 5.34 -5.73
CA ILE A 17 8.17 5.54 -7.14
C ILE A 17 9.21 4.91 -8.06
N GLU A 18 10.50 5.14 -7.79
CA GLU A 18 11.61 4.65 -8.61
C GLU A 18 11.74 3.13 -8.57
N GLU A 19 11.38 2.51 -7.46
CA GLU A 19 11.36 1.05 -7.31
C GLU A 19 10.24 0.38 -8.09
N GLY A 20 9.34 1.14 -8.68
CA GLY A 20 8.34 0.64 -9.60
C GLY A 20 6.97 0.37 -9.05
N ASP A 21 6.53 1.07 -8.01
CA ASP A 21 5.12 1.02 -7.59
C ASP A 21 4.27 1.79 -8.60
N LEU A 22 4.24 1.29 -9.82
CA LEU A 22 3.57 1.91 -10.96
C LEU A 22 2.14 1.42 -11.05
N PRO A 23 1.15 2.29 -10.80
CA PRO A 23 -0.25 1.90 -10.94
C PRO A 23 -0.57 1.47 -12.36
N GLY A 24 -1.33 0.40 -12.48
CA GLY A 24 -1.77 -0.10 -13.77
C GLY A 24 -0.75 -0.92 -14.54
N ASP A 25 0.51 -0.92 -14.11
CA ASP A 25 1.54 -1.75 -14.72
C ASP A 25 1.80 -2.98 -13.85
N PRO A 26 1.65 -4.19 -14.40
CA PRO A 26 2.11 -5.34 -13.67
C PRO A 26 3.63 -5.26 -13.52
N TRP A 27 4.13 -5.34 -12.32
CA TRP A 27 5.56 -5.51 -12.12
C TRP A 27 5.91 -6.89 -12.64
N SER A 28 6.49 -6.95 -13.79
CA SER A 28 6.85 -8.22 -14.40
C SER A 28 7.72 -9.02 -13.44
N ASN A 29 7.10 -9.97 -12.75
CA ASN A 29 7.75 -10.94 -11.88
C ASN A 29 8.47 -10.38 -10.64
N GLN A 30 8.12 -9.19 -10.18
CA GLN A 30 8.70 -8.64 -8.95
C GLN A 30 7.63 -8.33 -7.92
N ASP A 31 7.87 -8.77 -6.70
CA ASP A 31 7.07 -8.41 -5.54
C ASP A 31 7.71 -7.23 -4.82
N SER A 32 6.89 -6.44 -4.17
CA SER A 32 7.31 -5.31 -3.37
C SER A 32 7.08 -5.62 -1.90
N TYR A 33 7.98 -5.17 -1.04
CA TYR A 33 7.94 -5.41 0.39
C TYR A 33 7.60 -4.14 1.15
N TYR A 34 6.78 -4.28 2.18
CA TYR A 34 6.57 -3.24 3.18
C TYR A 34 6.75 -3.84 4.58
N SER A 35 7.83 -3.43 5.28
CA SER A 35 8.12 -3.90 6.63
C SER A 35 7.24 -3.20 7.66
N PHE A 36 6.77 -3.94 8.65
CA PHE A 36 5.95 -3.39 9.72
C PHE A 36 6.29 -4.01 11.07
N GLY A 37 5.98 -3.27 12.14
CA GLY A 37 6.10 -3.77 13.52
C GLY A 37 4.72 -4.05 14.12
N GLY A 38 4.73 -4.57 15.35
CA GLY A 38 3.51 -4.84 16.08
C GLY A 38 2.81 -6.13 15.69
N THR A 39 1.51 -6.15 15.85
CA THR A 39 0.69 -7.34 15.58
C THR A 39 0.56 -7.61 14.09
N VAL A 40 0.38 -8.88 13.74
CA VAL A 40 0.12 -9.29 12.36
C VAL A 40 -1.39 -9.18 12.10
N PRO A 41 -1.81 -8.46 11.07
CA PRO A 41 -3.23 -8.33 10.76
C PRO A 41 -3.81 -9.62 10.18
N VAL A 42 -5.14 -9.73 10.24
CA VAL A 42 -5.85 -10.79 9.55
C VAL A 42 -6.09 -10.33 8.11
N ILE A 43 -5.19 -10.74 7.22
CA ILE A 43 -5.27 -10.42 5.80
C ILE A 43 -4.84 -11.65 4.99
N ARG A 44 -5.45 -11.85 3.84
CA ARG A 44 -5.21 -13.02 2.98
C ARG A 44 -4.65 -12.61 1.64
N PRO A 45 -3.91 -13.49 0.94
CA PRO A 45 -3.47 -13.24 -0.43
C PRO A 45 -4.65 -12.81 -1.31
N GLY A 46 -4.41 -11.79 -2.15
CA GLY A 46 -5.43 -11.20 -3.01
C GLY A 46 -6.19 -10.04 -2.38
N GLU A 47 -6.19 -9.90 -1.05
CA GLU A 47 -6.71 -8.70 -0.40
C GLU A 47 -5.76 -7.54 -0.61
N ARG A 48 -6.24 -6.31 -0.41
CA ARG A 48 -5.51 -5.12 -0.84
C ARG A 48 -4.61 -4.55 0.25
N VAL A 49 -3.40 -4.15 -0.15
CA VAL A 49 -2.51 -3.32 0.68
C VAL A 49 -2.50 -1.93 0.07
N TYR A 50 -3.13 -0.99 0.75
CA TYR A 50 -3.23 0.41 0.32
C TYR A 50 -2.01 1.19 0.80
N ILE A 51 -1.57 2.13 -0.03
CA ILE A 51 -0.41 2.97 0.25
C ILE A 51 -0.86 4.42 0.42
N VAL A 52 -0.44 5.03 1.53
CA VAL A 52 -0.64 6.45 1.83
C VAL A 52 0.71 7.14 1.81
N ALA A 53 0.80 8.28 1.17
CA ALA A 53 1.98 9.14 1.19
C ALA A 53 1.55 10.60 1.01
N HIS A 54 2.29 11.54 1.62
CA HIS A 54 1.98 12.96 1.56
C HIS A 54 0.52 13.27 1.89
N ASN A 55 0.01 12.63 2.95
CA ASN A 55 -1.35 12.82 3.48
C ASN A 55 -2.48 12.48 2.49
N LYS A 56 -2.20 11.59 1.54
CA LYS A 56 -3.20 11.15 0.57
C LYS A 56 -3.09 9.65 0.32
N LEU A 57 -4.24 9.02 0.13
CA LEU A 57 -4.27 7.67 -0.43
C LEU A 57 -3.74 7.75 -1.87
N ARG A 58 -2.81 6.87 -2.21
CA ARG A 58 -2.12 6.85 -3.51
C ARG A 58 -2.50 5.68 -4.39
N GLY A 59 -2.85 4.56 -3.78
CA GLY A 59 -3.22 3.38 -4.53
C GLY A 59 -3.12 2.12 -3.68
N TYR A 60 -3.24 0.97 -4.35
CA TYR A 60 -3.11 -0.33 -3.71
C TYR A 60 -2.51 -1.37 -4.65
N ALA A 61 -2.01 -2.44 -4.06
CA ALA A 61 -1.67 -3.65 -4.78
C ALA A 61 -2.16 -4.86 -3.99
N PRO A 62 -2.42 -5.99 -4.66
CA PRO A 62 -2.85 -7.19 -3.96
C PRO A 62 -1.73 -7.73 -3.07
N LEU A 63 -2.12 -8.29 -1.92
CA LEU A 63 -1.19 -9.01 -1.06
C LEU A 63 -0.80 -10.33 -1.71
N SER A 64 0.50 -10.62 -1.76
CA SER A 64 1.02 -11.95 -2.11
C SER A 64 1.08 -12.82 -0.86
N GLU A 65 1.76 -12.33 0.18
CA GLU A 65 1.86 -13.03 1.45
C GLU A 65 2.29 -12.08 2.57
N VAL A 66 2.11 -12.50 3.80
CA VAL A 66 2.71 -11.86 4.97
C VAL A 66 3.89 -12.71 5.41
N VAL A 67 5.08 -12.13 5.43
CA VAL A 67 6.29 -12.81 5.89
C VAL A 67 6.52 -12.47 7.35
N VAL A 68 6.70 -13.50 8.18
CA VAL A 68 7.03 -13.34 9.59
C VAL A 68 8.33 -14.11 9.84
N SER A 69 9.36 -13.41 10.34
CA SER A 69 10.66 -14.02 10.59
C SER A 69 11.26 -13.45 11.88
N LEU A 70 12.43 -13.97 12.25
CA LEU A 70 13.20 -13.45 13.38
C LEU A 70 13.66 -12.00 13.15
N TYR A 71 13.73 -11.57 11.90
CA TYR A 71 14.20 -10.24 11.50
C TYR A 71 13.07 -9.22 11.35
N GLY A 72 11.82 -9.64 11.46
CA GLY A 72 10.66 -8.77 11.37
C GLY A 72 9.52 -9.34 10.58
N ARG A 73 8.58 -8.46 10.23
CA ARG A 73 7.37 -8.80 9.49
C ARG A 73 7.26 -7.90 8.27
N ALA A 74 6.73 -8.43 7.18
CA ALA A 74 6.53 -7.64 5.97
C ALA A 74 5.29 -8.08 5.20
N PHE A 75 4.62 -7.10 4.59
CA PHE A 75 3.65 -7.37 3.54
C PHE A 75 4.40 -7.48 2.22
N VAL A 76 4.18 -8.58 1.52
CA VAL A 76 4.70 -8.76 0.15
C VAL A 76 3.55 -8.49 -0.80
N ARG A 77 3.68 -7.48 -1.66
CA ARG A 77 2.65 -7.04 -2.59
C ARG A 77 2.97 -7.53 -3.98
N GLN A 78 1.95 -8.01 -4.68
CA GLN A 78 2.08 -8.39 -6.08
C GLN A 78 2.16 -7.14 -6.97
N GLY A 79 2.66 -7.29 -8.17
CA GLY A 79 2.61 -6.25 -9.19
C GLY A 79 1.17 -5.94 -9.61
N GLY A 80 1.01 -4.92 -10.45
CA GLY A 80 -0.31 -4.49 -10.90
C GLY A 80 -0.95 -3.50 -9.94
N ALA A 81 -0.16 -2.60 -9.36
CA ALA A 81 -0.67 -1.54 -8.50
C ALA A 81 -1.70 -0.68 -9.23
N VAL A 82 -2.74 -0.28 -8.51
CA VAL A 82 -3.84 0.53 -9.03
C VAL A 82 -3.85 1.88 -8.32
N ALA A 83 -3.77 2.97 -9.07
CA ALA A 83 -3.78 4.33 -8.52
C ALA A 83 -5.21 4.76 -8.23
N VAL A 84 -5.54 4.82 -6.96
CA VAL A 84 -6.84 5.31 -6.47
C VAL A 84 -6.64 6.22 -5.27
N THR A 85 -7.59 7.09 -5.05
CA THR A 85 -7.63 7.96 -3.87
C THR A 85 -9.06 8.07 -3.35
N ILE A 86 -9.21 8.73 -2.20
CA ILE A 86 -10.51 9.10 -1.64
C ILE A 86 -10.51 10.60 -1.36
N ASP A 87 -11.68 11.18 -1.17
CA ASP A 87 -11.82 12.63 -0.97
C ASP A 87 -11.22 13.13 0.36
N GLU A 88 -11.18 12.28 1.39
CA GLU A 88 -10.59 12.67 2.66
C GLU A 88 -9.07 12.54 2.63
N PRO A 89 -8.33 13.49 3.24
CA PRO A 89 -6.90 13.31 3.45
C PRO A 89 -6.66 12.24 4.51
N ILE A 90 -5.53 11.54 4.39
CA ILE A 90 -5.14 10.51 5.36
C ILE A 90 -3.81 10.92 5.99
N ARG A 91 -3.85 11.31 7.24
CA ARG A 91 -2.63 11.64 7.99
C ARG A 91 -1.77 10.39 8.17
N GLY A 92 -0.46 10.51 7.93
CA GLY A 92 0.48 9.43 8.12
C GLY A 92 0.44 8.84 9.53
N PHE A 93 0.65 7.54 9.63
CA PHE A 93 0.65 6.79 10.88
C PHE A 93 1.72 5.69 10.83
N ARG A 94 2.04 5.12 11.99
CA ARG A 94 2.98 4.01 12.09
C ARG A 94 2.27 2.67 11.96
N GLY A 95 2.96 1.69 11.39
CA GLY A 95 2.43 0.35 11.25
C GLY A 95 1.35 0.26 10.20
N TRP A 96 0.32 -0.47 10.52
CA TRP A 96 -0.78 -0.70 9.59
C TRP A 96 -2.11 -0.43 10.28
N ARG A 97 -3.14 -0.18 9.47
CA ARG A 97 -4.53 -0.09 9.91
C ARG A 97 -5.40 -0.85 8.93
N TYR A 98 -6.56 -1.33 9.39
CA TYR A 98 -7.57 -1.84 8.48
C TYR A 98 -8.22 -0.69 7.72
N ARG A 99 -8.57 -0.94 6.46
CA ARG A 99 -9.28 0.04 5.64
C ARG A 99 -10.59 0.43 6.32
N TRP A 100 -10.85 1.75 6.43
CA TRP A 100 -12.02 2.29 7.11
C TRP A 100 -13.02 2.98 6.18
N TRP A 101 -12.72 3.08 4.89
CA TRP A 101 -13.63 3.66 3.89
C TRP A 101 -14.25 2.56 3.05
N HIS A 102 -15.38 2.88 2.39
CA HIS A 102 -16.02 1.98 1.45
C HIS A 102 -15.29 2.04 0.10
N ARG A 103 -15.11 0.90 -0.56
CA ARG A 103 -14.42 0.85 -1.85
C ARG A 103 -15.08 1.71 -2.92
N ASP A 104 -16.42 1.91 -2.85
CA ASP A 104 -17.17 2.75 -3.78
C ASP A 104 -16.77 4.22 -3.72
N ASN A 105 -16.09 4.66 -2.66
CA ASN A 105 -15.58 6.01 -2.53
C ASN A 105 -14.23 6.21 -3.21
N GLU A 106 -13.62 5.15 -3.72
CA GLU A 106 -12.33 5.22 -4.39
C GLU A 106 -12.48 5.76 -5.79
N GLN A 107 -11.58 6.69 -6.15
CA GLN A 107 -11.56 7.35 -7.43
C GLN A 107 -10.21 7.16 -8.10
N PRO A 108 -10.11 7.14 -9.44
CA PRO A 108 -8.83 7.13 -10.14
C PRO A 108 -7.95 8.30 -9.70
N PHE A 109 -6.66 8.07 -9.57
CA PHE A 109 -5.72 9.09 -9.14
C PHE A 109 -4.55 9.23 -10.13
N PRO A 110 -4.74 9.97 -11.25
CA PRO A 110 -3.69 10.12 -12.26
C PRO A 110 -2.44 10.83 -11.73
N ASP A 111 -2.58 11.67 -10.71
CA ASP A 111 -1.48 12.44 -10.13
C ASP A 111 -0.85 11.77 -8.90
N TRP A 112 -0.93 10.47 -8.80
CA TRP A 112 -0.47 9.73 -7.62
C TRP A 112 1.01 9.96 -7.27
N ARG A 113 1.84 10.33 -8.24
CA ARG A 113 3.27 10.61 -8.03
C ARG A 113 3.54 12.01 -7.47
N VAL A 114 2.60 12.91 -7.61
CA VAL A 114 2.78 14.31 -7.17
C VAL A 114 2.57 14.42 -5.67
N PRO A 115 3.55 14.90 -4.91
CA PRO A 115 3.42 15.08 -3.48
C PRO A 115 2.25 15.97 -3.05
#